data_753b2cc79f29d59491214955e91b5d9f
#
_entry.id   753b2cc79f29d59491214955e91b5d9f
#
_cell.length_a   1.000
_cell.length_b   1.000
_cell.length_c   1.000
_cell.angle_alpha   90.00
_cell.angle_beta   90.00
_cell.angle_gamma   90.00
#
_symmetry.space_group_name_H-M   'P 1'
#
loop_
_entity.id
_entity.type
_entity.pdbx_description
1 polymer ?
#
loop_
_entity_poly.entity_id
_entity_poly.type
_entity_poly.pdbx_seq_one_letter_code
_entity_poly.pdbx_strand_id
1 'polypeptide(L)'
;LEKDLLARYGAPTPEALVESALGEARILEDEDFFDIKISVKHSNPGVMIEAYRMLADACDYPLHLGVTEAGPMPAGGIKSAVGIGTLLAEGIGDTIRVSLTDDPVEEVKVATWILRSLGLRKRGLDLVACPSCGRAEVDVLGLTKQVHEAIEREGLKVPIRVAVMGCVVNGPGEAREADLGIAAGK
;
A
#
# COMPACT_ATOMS: atom_id res chain seq x y z
N LEU A 1 17.00 -14.90 -10.75
CA LEU A 1 16.64 -16.27 -11.08
C LEU A 1 17.86 -17.05 -11.59
N GLU A 2 17.89 -18.32 -11.33
CA GLU A 2 18.88 -19.29 -11.76
C GLU A 2 18.85 -19.44 -13.30
N LYS A 3 20.01 -19.78 -13.87
CA LYS A 3 20.15 -19.83 -15.34
C LYS A 3 19.30 -20.93 -15.98
N ASP A 4 19.13 -22.05 -15.30
CA ASP A 4 18.30 -23.17 -15.75
C ASP A 4 16.81 -22.85 -15.71
N LEU A 5 16.34 -22.12 -14.69
CA LEU A 5 14.96 -21.61 -14.64
C LEU A 5 14.71 -20.60 -15.75
N LEU A 6 15.62 -19.66 -15.97
CA LEU A 6 15.51 -18.73 -17.09
C LEU A 6 15.51 -19.43 -18.46
N ALA A 7 16.30 -20.49 -18.63
CA ALA A 7 16.30 -21.28 -19.85
C ALA A 7 14.96 -22.03 -20.05
N ARG A 8 14.33 -22.50 -18.98
CA ARG A 8 13.07 -23.24 -19.00
C ARG A 8 11.85 -22.35 -19.24
N TYR A 9 11.79 -21.23 -18.53
CA TYR A 9 10.63 -20.33 -18.56
C TYR A 9 10.77 -19.16 -19.53
N GLY A 10 11.97 -18.89 -20.04
CA GLY A 10 12.27 -17.81 -20.99
C GLY A 10 12.31 -16.41 -20.38
N ALA A 11 11.68 -16.21 -19.21
CA ALA A 11 11.59 -14.93 -18.50
C ALA A 11 11.33 -15.16 -17.00
N PRO A 12 11.43 -14.12 -16.15
CA PRO A 12 11.03 -14.19 -14.74
C PRO A 12 9.48 -14.22 -14.61
N THR A 13 8.87 -15.33 -15.01
CA THR A 13 7.42 -15.54 -14.87
C THR A 13 7.03 -15.78 -13.41
N PRO A 14 5.75 -15.65 -13.02
CA PRO A 14 5.29 -16.00 -11.69
C PRO A 14 5.71 -17.40 -11.25
N GLU A 15 5.56 -18.39 -12.15
CA GLU A 15 5.92 -19.79 -11.89
C GLU A 15 7.42 -19.96 -11.64
N ALA A 16 8.26 -19.28 -12.44
CA ALA A 16 9.71 -19.32 -12.27
C ALA A 16 10.15 -18.72 -10.94
N LEU A 17 9.52 -17.62 -10.52
CA LEU A 17 9.78 -16.97 -9.23
C LEU A 17 9.39 -17.87 -8.06
N VAL A 18 8.26 -18.55 -8.15
CA VAL A 18 7.78 -19.47 -7.12
C VAL A 18 8.66 -20.70 -7.03
N GLU A 19 9.01 -21.32 -8.16
CA GLU A 19 9.90 -22.50 -8.19
C GLU A 19 11.26 -22.18 -7.57
N SER A 20 11.86 -21.02 -7.92
CA SER A 20 13.11 -20.54 -7.33
C SER A 20 12.98 -20.37 -5.81
N ALA A 21 11.97 -19.66 -5.35
CA ALA A 21 11.78 -19.38 -3.93
C ALA A 21 11.57 -20.64 -3.09
N LEU A 22 10.76 -21.58 -3.57
CA LEU A 22 10.53 -22.85 -2.90
C LEU A 22 11.77 -23.77 -2.97
N GLY A 23 12.55 -23.68 -4.05
CA GLY A 23 13.83 -24.38 -4.14
C GLY A 23 14.83 -23.91 -3.07
N GLU A 24 14.98 -22.59 -2.89
CA GLU A 24 15.82 -22.02 -1.84
C GLU A 24 15.31 -22.35 -0.43
N ALA A 25 13.99 -22.35 -0.21
CA ALA A 25 13.43 -22.75 1.07
C ALA A 25 13.75 -24.21 1.41
N ARG A 26 13.66 -25.13 0.45
CA ARG A 26 14.00 -26.56 0.65
C ARG A 26 15.45 -26.76 1.04
N ILE A 27 16.38 -25.99 0.47
CA ILE A 27 17.80 -26.07 0.87
C ILE A 27 17.99 -25.73 2.34
N LEU A 28 17.25 -24.76 2.86
CA LEU A 28 17.29 -24.40 4.29
C LEU A 28 16.60 -25.47 5.14
N GLU A 29 15.48 -26.03 4.68
CA GLU A 29 14.77 -27.13 5.35
C GLU A 29 15.64 -28.39 5.46
N ASP A 30 16.43 -28.71 4.43
CA ASP A 30 17.38 -29.84 4.42
C ASP A 30 18.50 -29.66 5.46
N GLU A 31 18.78 -28.42 5.88
CA GLU A 31 19.71 -28.06 6.96
C GLU A 31 18.99 -27.86 8.32
N ASP A 32 17.76 -28.35 8.48
CA ASP A 32 16.93 -28.20 9.69
C ASP A 32 16.65 -26.73 10.08
N PHE A 33 16.65 -25.79 9.11
CA PHE A 33 16.38 -24.38 9.35
C PHE A 33 15.01 -23.96 8.78
N PHE A 34 14.07 -23.62 9.67
CA PHE A 34 12.67 -23.31 9.34
C PHE A 34 12.27 -21.85 9.64
N ASP A 35 13.14 -21.03 10.22
CA ASP A 35 12.89 -19.61 10.47
C ASP A 35 13.04 -18.79 9.19
N ILE A 36 12.17 -19.11 8.21
CA ILE A 36 12.21 -18.60 6.84
C ILE A 36 11.13 -17.52 6.63
N LYS A 37 11.47 -16.49 5.88
CA LYS A 37 10.55 -15.52 5.32
C LYS A 37 10.85 -15.33 3.83
N ILE A 38 9.84 -15.49 2.98
CA ILE A 38 10.02 -15.50 1.53
C ILE A 38 9.69 -14.13 0.92
N SER A 39 10.45 -13.74 -0.10
CA SER A 39 10.21 -12.51 -0.87
C SER A 39 10.51 -12.71 -2.36
N VAL A 40 9.48 -12.61 -3.20
CA VAL A 40 9.57 -12.72 -4.67
C VAL A 40 9.17 -11.41 -5.33
N LYS A 41 10.08 -10.45 -5.32
CA LYS A 41 9.82 -9.11 -5.86
C LYS A 41 9.97 -9.07 -7.38
N HIS A 42 9.13 -8.26 -8.02
CA HIS A 42 9.22 -7.97 -9.45
C HIS A 42 8.91 -6.50 -9.72
N SER A 43 9.44 -5.93 -10.81
CA SER A 43 9.17 -4.53 -11.21
C SER A 43 7.79 -4.34 -11.86
N ASN A 44 7.19 -5.42 -12.37
CA ASN A 44 5.81 -5.45 -12.84
C ASN A 44 4.89 -5.91 -11.69
N PRO A 45 3.96 -5.06 -11.21
CA PRO A 45 3.05 -5.43 -10.13
C PRO A 45 2.16 -6.64 -10.44
N GLY A 46 1.73 -6.82 -11.69
CA GLY A 46 0.90 -7.96 -12.09
C GLY A 46 1.62 -9.30 -11.91
N VAL A 47 2.86 -9.39 -12.38
CA VAL A 47 3.71 -10.59 -12.20
C VAL A 47 3.96 -10.84 -10.72
N MET A 48 4.25 -9.79 -9.94
CA MET A 48 4.44 -9.88 -8.50
C MET A 48 3.20 -10.44 -7.79
N ILE A 49 2.02 -9.86 -8.06
CA ILE A 49 0.76 -10.28 -7.44
C ILE A 49 0.50 -11.76 -7.68
N GLU A 50 0.64 -12.21 -8.92
CA GLU A 50 0.42 -13.61 -9.28
C GLU A 50 1.41 -14.55 -8.57
N ALA A 51 2.70 -14.20 -8.55
CA ALA A 51 3.72 -14.99 -7.86
C ALA A 51 3.43 -15.12 -6.35
N TYR A 52 3.01 -14.06 -5.68
CA TYR A 52 2.68 -14.12 -4.24
C TYR A 52 1.38 -14.90 -3.96
N ARG A 53 0.38 -14.84 -4.83
CA ARG A 53 -0.81 -15.69 -4.73
C ARG A 53 -0.43 -17.17 -4.81
N MET A 54 0.39 -17.53 -5.80
CA MET A 54 0.88 -18.89 -5.96
C MET A 54 1.72 -19.35 -4.76
N LEU A 55 2.56 -18.47 -4.19
CA LEU A 55 3.33 -18.79 -2.98
C LEU A 55 2.43 -18.98 -1.76
N ALA A 56 1.42 -18.13 -1.57
CA ALA A 56 0.47 -18.25 -0.47
C ALA A 56 -0.33 -19.56 -0.51
N ASP A 57 -0.58 -20.11 -1.72
CA ASP A 57 -1.22 -21.40 -1.90
C ASP A 57 -0.22 -22.59 -1.72
N ALA A 58 1.08 -22.35 -1.89
CA ALA A 58 2.11 -23.40 -1.94
C ALA A 58 2.85 -23.61 -0.61
N CYS A 59 2.89 -22.63 0.29
CA CYS A 59 3.60 -22.73 1.57
C CYS A 59 3.00 -21.82 2.65
N ASP A 60 3.29 -22.15 3.91
CA ASP A 60 2.85 -21.38 5.10
C ASP A 60 3.91 -20.38 5.62
N TYR A 61 5.01 -20.20 4.91
CA TYR A 61 6.05 -19.25 5.32
C TYR A 61 5.58 -17.80 5.22
N PRO A 62 5.95 -16.95 6.20
CA PRO A 62 5.67 -15.51 6.13
C PRO A 62 6.18 -14.89 4.84
N LEU A 63 5.37 -14.03 4.24
CA LEU A 63 5.65 -13.38 2.96
C LEU A 63 6.01 -11.90 3.14
N HIS A 64 7.13 -11.49 2.54
CA HIS A 64 7.60 -10.11 2.55
C HIS A 64 7.32 -9.44 1.21
N LEU A 65 6.28 -8.61 1.16
CA LEU A 65 5.82 -7.97 -0.07
C LEU A 65 6.66 -6.75 -0.46
N GLY A 66 6.84 -6.55 -1.77
CA GLY A 66 7.47 -5.34 -2.28
C GLY A 66 7.60 -5.35 -3.79
N VAL A 67 7.34 -4.20 -4.43
CA VAL A 67 7.69 -3.97 -5.83
C VAL A 67 9.15 -3.53 -5.89
N THR A 68 9.97 -4.16 -6.72
CA THR A 68 11.35 -3.72 -6.95
C THR A 68 11.39 -2.69 -8.07
N GLU A 69 12.35 -1.75 -8.01
CA GLU A 69 12.54 -0.75 -9.06
C GLU A 69 11.26 0.00 -9.41
N ALA A 70 10.48 0.39 -8.39
CA ALA A 70 9.20 1.05 -8.61
C ALA A 70 9.35 2.42 -9.29
N GLY A 71 10.48 3.10 -9.08
CA GLY A 71 10.78 4.42 -9.65
C GLY A 71 10.46 5.56 -8.66
N PRO A 72 10.52 6.82 -9.14
CA PRO A 72 10.27 7.99 -8.30
C PRO A 72 8.77 8.19 -8.01
N MET A 73 8.48 9.07 -7.04
CA MET A 73 7.12 9.57 -6.82
C MET A 73 6.64 10.41 -8.03
N PRO A 74 5.32 10.42 -8.35
CA PRO A 74 4.26 9.61 -7.73
C PRO A 74 4.13 8.19 -8.30
N ALA A 75 4.74 7.90 -9.47
CA ALA A 75 4.57 6.65 -10.20
C ALA A 75 5.00 5.42 -9.39
N GLY A 76 6.14 5.50 -8.70
CA GLY A 76 6.64 4.44 -7.84
C GLY A 76 5.72 4.15 -6.65
N GLY A 77 5.15 5.20 -6.07
CA GLY A 77 4.15 5.08 -5.00
C GLY A 77 2.88 4.37 -5.47
N ILE A 78 2.39 4.72 -6.67
CA ILE A 78 1.22 4.08 -7.29
C ILE A 78 1.50 2.60 -7.58
N LYS A 79 2.65 2.26 -8.18
CA LYS A 79 3.03 0.87 -8.42
C LYS A 79 3.08 0.05 -7.13
N SER A 80 3.69 0.60 -6.09
CA SER A 80 3.77 -0.03 -4.78
C SER A 80 2.40 -0.22 -4.15
N ALA A 81 1.53 0.79 -4.25
CA ALA A 81 0.16 0.71 -3.75
C ALA A 81 -0.66 -0.37 -4.47
N VAL A 82 -0.52 -0.49 -5.79
CA VAL A 82 -1.19 -1.54 -6.57
C VAL A 82 -0.66 -2.92 -6.18
N GLY A 83 0.66 -3.14 -6.21
CA GLY A 83 1.24 -4.46 -5.94
C GLY A 83 1.03 -4.92 -4.50
N ILE A 84 1.44 -4.10 -3.54
CA ILE A 84 1.36 -4.42 -2.11
C ILE A 84 -0.11 -4.36 -1.64
N GLY A 85 -0.84 -3.32 -2.05
CA GLY A 85 -2.21 -3.09 -1.59
C GLY A 85 -3.17 -4.18 -2.03
N THR A 86 -3.05 -4.70 -3.25
CA THR A 86 -3.88 -5.81 -3.75
C THR A 86 -3.69 -7.06 -2.87
N LEU A 87 -2.45 -7.48 -2.63
CA LEU A 87 -2.16 -8.66 -1.83
C LEU A 87 -2.62 -8.52 -0.38
N LEU A 88 -2.35 -7.37 0.25
CA LEU A 88 -2.83 -7.11 1.61
C LEU A 88 -4.36 -7.11 1.72
N ALA A 89 -5.07 -6.62 0.70
CA ALA A 89 -6.54 -6.67 0.66
C ALA A 89 -7.08 -8.10 0.55
N GLU A 90 -6.30 -9.01 0.00
CA GLU A 90 -6.58 -10.45 -0.09
C GLU A 90 -6.12 -11.23 1.16
N GLY A 91 -5.51 -10.56 2.14
CA GLY A 91 -4.96 -11.20 3.35
C GLY A 91 -3.59 -11.84 3.16
N ILE A 92 -2.91 -11.55 2.05
CA ILE A 92 -1.59 -12.10 1.71
C ILE A 92 -0.50 -11.10 2.10
N GLY A 93 0.49 -11.56 2.90
CA GLY A 93 1.68 -10.81 3.27
C GLY A 93 1.73 -10.40 4.74
N ASP A 94 2.91 -10.56 5.34
CA ASP A 94 3.18 -10.35 6.76
C ASP A 94 4.03 -9.11 7.02
N THR A 95 4.89 -8.78 6.08
CA THR A 95 5.74 -7.58 6.12
C THR A 95 5.80 -6.93 4.73
N ILE A 96 6.06 -5.62 4.68
CA ILE A 96 6.12 -4.87 3.43
C ILE A 96 7.39 -4.04 3.32
N ARG A 97 7.84 -3.80 2.09
CA ARG A 97 8.86 -2.81 1.74
C ARG A 97 8.41 -2.02 0.50
N VAL A 98 8.37 -0.71 0.63
CA VAL A 98 8.29 0.20 -0.51
C VAL A 98 9.72 0.54 -0.95
N SER A 99 9.99 0.55 -2.24
CA SER A 99 11.29 0.93 -2.82
C SER A 99 11.08 2.03 -3.86
N LEU A 100 11.58 3.21 -3.56
CA LEU A 100 11.46 4.39 -4.42
C LEU A 100 12.85 4.90 -4.82
N THR A 101 12.89 5.63 -5.94
CA THR A 101 14.04 6.47 -6.28
C THR A 101 13.82 7.83 -5.63
N ASP A 102 13.89 7.87 -4.29
CA ASP A 102 13.61 9.05 -3.45
C ASP A 102 14.25 8.90 -2.06
N ASP A 103 14.05 9.90 -1.17
CA ASP A 103 14.46 9.81 0.23
C ASP A 103 13.79 8.59 0.92
N PRO A 104 14.54 7.77 1.70
CA PRO A 104 13.97 6.63 2.40
C PRO A 104 12.78 6.95 3.33
N VAL A 105 12.66 8.19 3.80
CA VAL A 105 11.51 8.65 4.59
C VAL A 105 10.23 8.61 3.76
N GLU A 106 10.29 8.91 2.47
CA GLU A 106 9.13 8.86 1.56
C GLU A 106 8.64 7.42 1.38
N GLU A 107 9.53 6.43 1.36
CA GLU A 107 9.15 5.01 1.33
C GLU A 107 8.30 4.62 2.53
N VAL A 108 8.67 5.09 3.74
CA VAL A 108 7.91 4.85 4.98
C VAL A 108 6.57 5.56 4.95
N LYS A 109 6.48 6.77 4.39
CA LYS A 109 5.22 7.49 4.23
C LYS A 109 4.27 6.72 3.30
N VAL A 110 4.75 6.32 2.12
CA VAL A 110 3.95 5.54 1.16
C VAL A 110 3.50 4.22 1.76
N ALA A 111 4.39 3.47 2.42
CA ALA A 111 4.03 2.23 3.12
C ALA A 111 2.92 2.47 4.18
N THR A 112 3.04 3.55 4.92
CA THR A 112 2.02 3.94 5.92
C THR A 112 0.69 4.29 5.27
N TRP A 113 0.69 5.00 4.13
CA TRP A 113 -0.53 5.33 3.39
C TRP A 113 -1.21 4.09 2.83
N ILE A 114 -0.47 3.13 2.28
CA ILE A 114 -1.02 1.85 1.82
C ILE A 114 -1.75 1.14 2.97
N LEU A 115 -1.09 0.98 4.12
CA LEU A 115 -1.67 0.31 5.28
C LEU A 115 -2.91 1.03 5.84
N ARG A 116 -2.90 2.37 5.83
CA ARG A 116 -4.05 3.19 6.27
C ARG A 116 -5.22 3.07 5.31
N SER A 117 -4.97 3.12 4.01
CA SER A 117 -6.02 3.02 2.99
C SER A 117 -6.79 1.69 3.06
N LEU A 118 -6.15 0.65 3.59
CA LEU A 118 -6.75 -0.66 3.82
C LEU A 118 -7.28 -0.85 5.27
N GLY A 119 -7.18 0.17 6.12
CA GLY A 119 -7.59 0.06 7.53
C GLY A 119 -6.69 -0.81 8.40
N LEU A 120 -5.56 -1.30 7.88
CA LEU A 120 -4.61 -2.17 8.57
C LEU A 120 -3.75 -1.41 9.60
N ARG A 121 -3.69 -0.09 9.49
CA ARG A 121 -2.98 0.78 10.43
C ARG A 121 -3.85 1.97 10.81
N LYS A 122 -4.30 1.99 12.06
CA LYS A 122 -5.09 3.08 12.65
C LYS A 122 -4.17 4.04 13.41
N ARG A 123 -3.49 4.96 12.75
CA ARG A 123 -2.64 5.97 13.42
C ARG A 123 -2.52 7.24 12.58
N GLY A 124 -2.78 8.38 13.22
CA GLY A 124 -2.70 9.71 12.60
C GLY A 124 -3.95 10.06 11.80
N LEU A 125 -3.87 11.16 11.06
CA LEU A 125 -4.98 11.74 10.30
C LEU A 125 -5.40 10.87 9.11
N ASP A 126 -6.69 10.56 9.02
CA ASP A 126 -7.36 10.07 7.81
C ASP A 126 -8.25 11.22 7.29
N LEU A 127 -7.77 11.93 6.27
CA LEU A 127 -8.45 13.10 5.73
C LEU A 127 -9.27 12.70 4.49
N VAL A 128 -10.59 12.81 4.61
CA VAL A 128 -11.54 12.58 3.53
C VAL A 128 -12.07 13.95 3.06
N ALA A 129 -11.94 14.24 1.78
CA ALA A 129 -12.43 15.50 1.22
C ALA A 129 -13.24 15.26 -0.04
N CYS A 130 -14.28 16.03 -0.25
CA CYS A 130 -15.05 15.97 -1.48
C CYS A 130 -14.25 16.51 -2.68
N PRO A 131 -14.49 16.01 -3.90
CA PRO A 131 -13.74 16.42 -5.09
C PRO A 131 -14.08 17.81 -5.63
N SER A 132 -14.79 18.65 -4.87
CA SER A 132 -15.17 20.02 -5.27
C SER A 132 -15.93 20.06 -6.60
N CYS A 133 -17.04 19.34 -6.69
CA CYS A 133 -17.90 19.34 -7.88
C CYS A 133 -18.67 20.67 -8.06
N GLY A 134 -19.46 20.81 -9.12
CA GLY A 134 -20.25 22.02 -9.41
C GLY A 134 -21.29 22.43 -8.34
N ARG A 135 -21.47 21.63 -7.27
CA ARG A 135 -22.30 21.95 -6.11
C ARG A 135 -21.50 22.52 -4.93
N ALA A 136 -20.17 22.58 -5.04
CA ALA A 136 -19.35 23.17 -3.98
C ALA A 136 -19.59 24.67 -3.88
N GLU A 137 -19.87 25.14 -2.67
CA GLU A 137 -20.19 26.54 -2.35
C GLU A 137 -18.99 27.27 -1.71
N VAL A 138 -17.91 26.53 -1.46
CA VAL A 138 -16.67 27.03 -0.83
C VAL A 138 -15.45 26.49 -1.55
N ASP A 139 -14.29 27.10 -1.32
CA ASP A 139 -12.99 26.58 -1.75
C ASP A 139 -12.61 25.35 -0.92
N VAL A 140 -13.08 24.17 -1.35
CA VAL A 140 -12.81 22.89 -0.68
C VAL A 140 -11.33 22.58 -0.68
N LEU A 141 -10.60 22.88 -1.76
CA LEU A 141 -9.16 22.60 -1.86
C LEU A 141 -8.36 23.39 -0.82
N GLY A 142 -8.62 24.72 -0.75
CA GLY A 142 -7.99 25.60 0.22
C GLY A 142 -8.34 25.21 1.66
N LEU A 143 -9.62 24.89 1.92
CA LEU A 143 -10.06 24.45 3.24
C LEU A 143 -9.41 23.12 3.67
N THR A 144 -9.35 22.13 2.77
CA THR A 144 -8.71 20.84 3.02
C THR A 144 -7.23 21.01 3.36
N LYS A 145 -6.53 21.89 2.64
CA LYS A 145 -5.12 22.21 2.89
C LYS A 145 -4.93 22.85 4.27
N GLN A 146 -5.75 23.83 4.63
CA GLN A 146 -5.72 24.49 5.95
C GLN A 146 -5.96 23.49 7.09
N VAL A 147 -6.93 22.60 6.93
CA VAL A 147 -7.22 21.55 7.93
C VAL A 147 -6.03 20.59 8.09
N HIS A 148 -5.45 20.14 6.97
CA HIS A 148 -4.28 19.28 6.98
C HIS A 148 -3.08 19.93 7.70
N GLU A 149 -2.74 21.17 7.32
CA GLU A 149 -1.65 21.94 7.92
C GLU A 149 -1.89 22.22 9.41
N ALA A 150 -3.12 22.51 9.81
CA ALA A 150 -3.46 22.73 11.21
C ALA A 150 -3.25 21.47 12.06
N ILE A 151 -3.71 20.31 11.57
CA ILE A 151 -3.55 19.04 12.28
C ILE A 151 -2.08 18.60 12.34
N GLU A 152 -1.30 18.80 11.28
CA GLU A 152 0.14 18.53 11.31
C GLU A 152 0.88 19.43 12.30
N ARG A 153 0.55 20.73 12.34
CA ARG A 153 1.16 21.68 13.27
C ARG A 153 0.88 21.32 14.72
N GLU A 154 -0.33 20.87 15.04
CA GLU A 154 -0.70 20.41 16.40
C GLU A 154 -0.08 19.06 16.76
N GLY A 155 0.54 18.36 15.80
CA GLY A 155 1.24 17.09 16.03
C GLY A 155 0.33 15.97 16.52
N LEU A 156 -0.94 15.96 16.14
CA LEU A 156 -1.91 14.96 16.56
C LEU A 156 -1.53 13.57 16.06
N LYS A 157 -1.20 12.68 17.01
CA LYS A 157 -0.80 11.29 16.74
C LYS A 157 -1.92 10.28 16.94
N VAL A 158 -3.08 10.73 17.37
CA VAL A 158 -4.27 9.89 17.55
C VAL A 158 -4.87 9.51 16.19
N PRO A 159 -5.44 8.32 16.06
CA PRO A 159 -6.19 7.96 14.85
C PRO A 159 -7.47 8.82 14.83
N ILE A 160 -7.58 9.71 13.86
CA ILE A 160 -8.75 10.58 13.68
C ILE A 160 -9.10 10.64 12.20
N ARG A 161 -10.37 10.40 11.87
CA ARG A 161 -10.91 10.63 10.54
C ARG A 161 -11.56 12.01 10.50
N VAL A 162 -11.10 12.86 9.59
CA VAL A 162 -11.64 14.20 9.38
C VAL A 162 -12.24 14.30 7.98
N ALA A 163 -13.49 14.70 7.88
CA ALA A 163 -14.17 14.92 6.61
C ALA A 163 -14.29 16.41 6.29
N VAL A 164 -13.90 16.81 5.08
CA VAL A 164 -14.04 18.18 4.58
C VAL A 164 -14.95 18.19 3.36
N MET A 165 -16.17 18.73 3.54
CA MET A 165 -17.23 18.70 2.52
C MET A 165 -17.66 20.12 2.16
N GLY A 166 -17.87 20.37 0.86
CA GLY A 166 -18.08 21.71 0.32
C GLY A 166 -19.51 22.02 -0.10
N CYS A 167 -20.49 21.20 0.21
CA CYS A 167 -21.90 21.48 -0.10
C CYS A 167 -22.86 20.90 0.93
N VAL A 168 -24.07 21.48 1.01
CA VAL A 168 -25.14 21.05 1.93
C VAL A 168 -25.84 19.76 1.51
N VAL A 169 -25.66 19.29 0.27
CA VAL A 169 -26.39 18.12 -0.27
C VAL A 169 -25.80 16.80 0.27
N ASN A 170 -24.52 16.55 0.01
CA ASN A 170 -23.85 15.32 0.44
C ASN A 170 -23.04 15.52 1.72
N GLY A 171 -22.61 16.77 1.99
CA GLY A 171 -21.71 17.09 3.09
C GLY A 171 -22.15 16.56 4.47
N PRO A 172 -23.39 16.81 4.89
CA PRO A 172 -23.85 16.35 6.20
C PRO A 172 -23.91 14.82 6.33
N GLY A 173 -24.18 14.09 5.25
CA GLY A 173 -24.21 12.62 5.22
C GLY A 173 -22.81 12.03 5.35
N GLU A 174 -21.90 12.45 4.50
CA GLU A 174 -20.51 11.97 4.44
C GLU A 174 -19.71 12.41 5.69
N ALA A 175 -19.99 13.60 6.23
CA ALA A 175 -19.34 14.08 7.43
C ALA A 175 -19.72 13.30 8.70
N ARG A 176 -20.88 12.63 8.74
CA ARG A 176 -21.33 11.81 9.89
C ARG A 176 -20.51 10.55 10.09
N GLU A 177 -19.86 10.05 9.04
CA GLU A 177 -19.03 8.84 9.10
C GLU A 177 -17.60 9.14 9.59
N ALA A 178 -17.27 10.42 9.83
CA ALA A 178 -16.00 10.86 10.33
C ALA A 178 -16.08 11.20 11.82
N ASP A 179 -14.94 11.18 12.52
CA ASP A 179 -14.84 11.62 13.91
C ASP A 179 -15.04 13.13 14.03
N LEU A 180 -14.59 13.87 13.01
CA LEU A 180 -14.80 15.31 12.87
C LEU A 180 -15.20 15.64 11.44
N GLY A 181 -16.35 16.29 11.28
CA GLY A 181 -16.88 16.68 9.98
C GLY A 181 -16.95 18.20 9.82
N ILE A 182 -16.42 18.72 8.71
CA ILE A 182 -16.57 20.10 8.26
C ILE A 182 -17.47 20.04 7.02
N ALA A 183 -18.72 20.41 7.16
CA ALA A 183 -19.66 20.54 6.06
C ALA A 183 -19.89 22.04 5.81
N ALA A 184 -19.18 22.60 4.83
CA ALA A 184 -19.26 24.00 4.47
C ALA A 184 -20.29 24.20 3.33
N GLY A 185 -21.08 25.25 3.44
CA GLY A 185 -22.13 25.63 2.51
C GLY A 185 -23.05 26.64 3.17
N LYS A 186 -23.91 27.30 2.36
CA LYS A 186 -24.91 28.27 2.87
C LYS A 186 -26.16 27.57 3.35
#